data_d24fc5fd86ec3a6dd55050f62fd32102
#
_entry.id   d24fc5fd86ec3a6dd55050f62fd32102
#
_cell.length_a   1.000
_cell.length_b   1.000
_cell.length_c   1.000
_cell.angle_alpha   90.00
_cell.angle_beta   90.00
_cell.angle_gamma   90.00
#
_symmetry.space_group_name_H-M   'P 1'
#
loop_
_entity.id
_entity.type
_entity.pdbx_description
1 polymer ?
#
loop_
_entity_poly.entity_id
_entity_poly.type
_entity_poly.pdbx_seq_one_letter_code
_entity_poly.pdbx_strand_id
1 'polypeptide(L)'
;MRWSQMFIPTLREDPADAGAPSHRLLLRAGYVRQLMAGHYNLLPLAVRVRAKVIEIIRQEMNRIGAQEVLLPTMHPAEIWRRSGRWEVMGEEMFRLADRKGAELALGMTHEEIFAIVAQELNSHRQLPQAWYQFQTKLRDEPRPRAGLLRVREFTMKDSYTFDLDPAGLDAAFDRHHAAYLRIFERLGIPAIPVEASSGTMGGSDSTEFMCPSEAGEDLVAYCRNCHYAANVEKATSALTPADDGEGLPAPERFDTPGVRTIEDLATGYGAAADRQIKTLVYVVDGKLTLVLMRGDHALNEQKLTDATGAAAIRPAQAGEIREALGALPGSLGAVGVTSLPVLADEALRGRHGMVTGANVDDKHLRGVDIDRDITVGAWADLREVQAGEPCVRCGEPLELLAAIEIGHIFKLGYKYTKAFDVTVLNASGERVHPIMGSYGIGVERAMAAIVECHHDDRGIVWPLAVAPFSVVVVVAQSEDPECAKAGESVYEQLSDAGIEVVIDDRAERAGVKFRDAELTGIPLRVTVGKRGLAEGVAEVTRRATGETVKVPLGEILPHVRAALTAG
;
A
#
# COMPACT_ATOMS: atom_id res chain seq x y z
N MET A 1 -34.63 -6.70 -5.42
CA MET A 1 -34.63 -5.83 -4.20
C MET A 1 -35.29 -4.50 -4.52
N ARG A 2 -35.91 -3.83 -3.50
CA ARG A 2 -36.59 -2.54 -3.67
C ARG A 2 -35.84 -1.45 -2.95
N TRP A 3 -35.57 -0.32 -3.62
CA TRP A 3 -34.88 0.81 -3.01
C TRP A 3 -35.64 1.41 -1.83
N SER A 4 -36.99 1.48 -1.95
CA SER A 4 -37.84 1.95 -0.83
C SER A 4 -37.73 1.12 0.46
N GLN A 5 -37.23 -0.10 0.39
CA GLN A 5 -37.06 -1.04 1.51
C GLN A 5 -35.59 -1.23 1.91
N MET A 6 -34.64 -0.66 1.14
CA MET A 6 -33.22 -0.75 1.43
C MET A 6 -32.74 0.47 2.20
N PHE A 7 -31.81 0.26 3.12
CA PHE A 7 -31.13 1.35 3.82
C PHE A 7 -29.97 1.87 2.95
N ILE A 8 -30.27 2.88 2.12
CA ILE A 8 -29.32 3.58 1.25
C ILE A 8 -29.39 5.08 1.55
N PRO A 9 -28.76 5.55 2.64
CA PRO A 9 -28.87 6.93 3.11
C PRO A 9 -27.90 7.84 2.33
N THR A 10 -28.27 8.26 1.11
CA THR A 10 -27.51 9.20 0.31
C THR A 10 -27.46 10.59 0.94
N LEU A 11 -26.35 11.31 0.74
CA LEU A 11 -26.17 12.69 1.20
C LEU A 11 -26.14 13.64 0.00
N ARG A 12 -26.70 14.84 0.17
CA ARG A 12 -26.70 15.88 -0.88
C ARG A 12 -25.37 16.60 -0.98
N GLU A 13 -24.74 16.85 0.18
CA GLU A 13 -23.51 17.63 0.31
C GLU A 13 -22.33 16.73 0.64
N ASP A 14 -21.14 17.19 0.30
CA ASP A 14 -19.90 16.53 0.65
C ASP A 14 -19.63 16.64 2.15
N PRO A 15 -19.23 15.56 2.83
CA PRO A 15 -18.76 15.64 4.21
C PRO A 15 -17.52 16.52 4.32
N ALA A 16 -17.52 17.44 5.29
CA ALA A 16 -16.45 18.44 5.43
C ALA A 16 -15.04 17.86 5.61
N ASP A 17 -14.95 16.67 6.24
CA ASP A 17 -13.67 16.04 6.60
C ASP A 17 -13.19 15.00 5.57
N ALA A 18 -13.89 14.85 4.43
CA ALA A 18 -13.59 13.84 3.43
C ALA A 18 -12.79 14.43 2.27
N GLY A 19 -11.45 14.38 2.36
CA GLY A 19 -10.53 14.89 1.31
C GLY A 19 -10.42 13.98 0.09
N ALA A 20 -10.22 12.68 0.29
CA ALA A 20 -10.09 11.72 -0.81
C ALA A 20 -11.43 11.47 -1.54
N PRO A 21 -11.44 11.35 -2.87
CA PRO A 21 -12.62 11.02 -3.65
C PRO A 21 -13.37 9.78 -3.15
N SER A 22 -12.68 8.68 -2.88
CA SER A 22 -13.29 7.46 -2.35
C SER A 22 -13.97 7.68 -1.00
N HIS A 23 -13.34 8.41 -0.08
CA HIS A 23 -13.90 8.71 1.23
C HIS A 23 -15.20 9.52 1.08
N ARG A 24 -15.16 10.60 0.30
CA ARG A 24 -16.29 11.47 0.02
C ARG A 24 -17.46 10.73 -0.62
N LEU A 25 -17.17 9.98 -1.70
CA LEU A 25 -18.22 9.33 -2.49
C LEU A 25 -18.84 8.13 -1.76
N LEU A 26 -18.06 7.32 -1.04
CA LEU A 26 -18.59 6.20 -0.25
C LEU A 26 -19.50 6.68 0.89
N LEU A 27 -19.20 7.82 1.53
CA LEU A 27 -20.09 8.45 2.50
C LEU A 27 -21.36 8.98 1.83
N ARG A 28 -21.22 9.77 0.75
CA ARG A 28 -22.36 10.38 0.05
C ARG A 28 -23.32 9.37 -0.54
N ALA A 29 -22.80 8.34 -1.16
CA ALA A 29 -23.59 7.30 -1.82
C ALA A 29 -24.21 6.29 -0.84
N GLY A 30 -23.99 6.44 0.48
CA GLY A 30 -24.57 5.57 1.49
C GLY A 30 -23.96 4.17 1.54
N TYR A 31 -22.67 4.05 1.22
CA TYR A 31 -21.93 2.80 1.38
C TYR A 31 -21.39 2.63 2.78
N VAL A 32 -20.88 3.70 3.37
CA VAL A 32 -20.26 3.66 4.71
C VAL A 32 -20.74 4.78 5.61
N ARG A 33 -20.59 4.57 6.93
CA ARG A 33 -20.71 5.61 7.96
C ARG A 33 -19.60 5.43 8.98
N GLN A 34 -18.95 6.53 9.32
CA GLN A 34 -17.91 6.50 10.34
C GLN A 34 -18.54 6.31 11.72
N LEU A 35 -18.01 5.37 12.50
CA LEU A 35 -18.33 5.18 13.91
C LEU A 35 -17.41 6.04 14.78
N MET A 36 -16.10 5.92 14.54
CA MET A 36 -15.05 6.75 15.11
C MET A 36 -13.85 6.76 14.16
N ALA A 37 -12.82 7.53 14.46
CA ALA A 37 -11.62 7.60 13.62
C ALA A 37 -11.03 6.20 13.33
N GLY A 38 -10.96 5.83 12.06
CA GLY A 38 -10.46 4.53 11.60
C GLY A 38 -11.41 3.34 11.73
N HIS A 39 -12.67 3.56 12.17
CA HIS A 39 -13.70 2.52 12.24
C HIS A 39 -14.94 2.93 11.46
N TYR A 40 -15.39 2.09 10.54
CA TYR A 40 -16.49 2.35 9.64
C TYR A 40 -17.56 1.26 9.67
N ASN A 41 -18.82 1.69 9.70
CA ASN A 41 -19.96 0.82 9.45
C ASN A 41 -20.08 0.62 7.94
N LEU A 42 -20.06 -0.61 7.48
CA LEU A 42 -20.35 -0.98 6.09
C LEU A 42 -21.86 -1.18 5.95
N LEU A 43 -22.49 -0.37 5.10
CA LEU A 43 -23.93 -0.41 4.86
C LEU A 43 -24.29 -1.40 3.73
N PRO A 44 -25.57 -1.69 3.46
CA PRO A 44 -25.96 -2.76 2.55
C PRO A 44 -25.29 -2.77 1.18
N LEU A 45 -25.09 -1.60 0.56
CA LEU A 45 -24.39 -1.51 -0.74
C LEU A 45 -22.90 -1.90 -0.61
N ALA A 46 -22.23 -1.44 0.45
CA ALA A 46 -20.82 -1.75 0.69
C ALA A 46 -20.62 -3.25 0.95
N VAL A 47 -21.52 -3.87 1.73
CA VAL A 47 -21.45 -5.32 2.00
C VAL A 47 -21.56 -6.13 0.71
N ARG A 48 -22.41 -5.72 -0.25
CA ARG A 48 -22.52 -6.38 -1.56
C ARG A 48 -21.24 -6.25 -2.39
N VAL A 49 -20.66 -5.05 -2.48
CA VAL A 49 -19.39 -4.82 -3.17
C VAL A 49 -18.28 -5.65 -2.51
N ARG A 50 -18.17 -5.57 -1.19
CA ARG A 50 -17.18 -6.33 -0.41
C ARG A 50 -17.27 -7.84 -0.65
N ALA A 51 -18.48 -8.40 -0.69
CA ALA A 51 -18.67 -9.82 -0.96
C ALA A 51 -18.15 -10.22 -2.35
N LYS A 52 -18.34 -9.38 -3.37
CA LYS A 52 -17.83 -9.63 -4.72
C LYS A 52 -16.30 -9.48 -4.80
N VAL A 53 -15.73 -8.49 -4.12
CA VAL A 53 -14.26 -8.35 -4.01
C VAL A 53 -13.66 -9.60 -3.37
N ILE A 54 -14.22 -10.06 -2.24
CA ILE A 54 -13.80 -11.30 -1.57
C ILE A 54 -13.93 -12.49 -2.52
N GLU A 55 -15.03 -12.61 -3.26
CA GLU A 55 -15.24 -13.75 -4.15
C GLU A 55 -14.24 -13.79 -5.32
N ILE A 56 -13.92 -12.64 -5.91
CA ILE A 56 -12.87 -12.55 -6.94
C ILE A 56 -11.51 -13.01 -6.38
N ILE A 57 -11.16 -12.54 -5.20
CA ILE A 57 -9.91 -12.93 -4.52
C ILE A 57 -9.93 -14.43 -4.23
N ARG A 58 -11.03 -14.97 -3.68
CA ARG A 58 -11.21 -16.40 -3.36
C ARG A 58 -10.99 -17.28 -4.58
N GLN A 59 -11.60 -16.93 -5.71
CA GLN A 59 -11.48 -17.68 -6.96
C GLN A 59 -10.03 -17.75 -7.45
N GLU A 60 -9.29 -16.66 -7.39
CA GLU A 60 -7.88 -16.64 -7.82
C GLU A 60 -6.96 -17.38 -6.83
N MET A 61 -7.26 -17.31 -5.52
CA MET A 61 -6.51 -18.09 -4.51
C MET A 61 -6.77 -19.59 -4.67
N ASN A 62 -8.03 -20.01 -4.88
CA ASN A 62 -8.37 -21.40 -5.16
C ASN A 62 -7.73 -21.88 -6.48
N ARG A 63 -7.67 -21.03 -7.50
CA ARG A 63 -7.04 -21.35 -8.80
C ARG A 63 -5.56 -21.69 -8.67
N ILE A 64 -4.83 -21.09 -7.73
CA ILE A 64 -3.42 -21.43 -7.46
C ILE A 64 -3.25 -22.59 -6.46
N GLY A 65 -4.35 -23.23 -6.05
CA GLY A 65 -4.36 -24.38 -5.14
C GLY A 65 -4.26 -24.03 -3.66
N ALA A 66 -4.46 -22.76 -3.27
CA ALA A 66 -4.50 -22.37 -1.88
C ALA A 66 -5.83 -22.79 -1.22
N GLN A 67 -5.79 -23.10 0.09
CA GLN A 67 -6.93 -23.61 0.87
C GLN A 67 -7.39 -22.55 1.86
N GLU A 68 -8.70 -22.29 1.90
CA GLU A 68 -9.29 -21.32 2.83
C GLU A 68 -9.40 -21.92 4.23
N VAL A 69 -8.92 -21.17 5.23
CA VAL A 69 -9.04 -21.47 6.67
C VAL A 69 -9.58 -20.25 7.39
N LEU A 70 -9.92 -20.37 8.67
CA LEU A 70 -10.29 -19.22 9.50
C LEU A 70 -9.68 -19.40 10.88
N LEU A 71 -8.76 -18.53 11.26
CA LEU A 71 -8.01 -18.56 12.51
C LEU A 71 -8.47 -17.44 13.44
N PRO A 72 -8.30 -17.59 14.77
CA PRO A 72 -8.74 -16.60 15.75
C PRO A 72 -8.11 -15.21 15.55
N THR A 73 -8.87 -14.15 15.83
CA THR A 73 -8.38 -12.76 15.84
C THR A 73 -7.76 -12.36 17.17
N MET A 74 -8.16 -13.02 18.28
CA MET A 74 -7.59 -12.77 19.60
C MET A 74 -6.44 -13.72 19.85
N HIS A 75 -5.27 -13.19 20.14
CA HIS A 75 -4.02 -13.94 20.26
C HIS A 75 -3.46 -13.87 21.66
N PRO A 76 -2.91 -14.97 22.23
CA PRO A 76 -2.15 -14.89 23.47
C PRO A 76 -0.83 -14.13 23.24
N ALA A 77 -0.44 -13.29 24.21
CA ALA A 77 0.80 -12.51 24.14
C ALA A 77 2.05 -13.38 23.97
N GLU A 78 2.01 -14.62 24.49
CA GLU A 78 3.13 -15.56 24.41
C GLU A 78 3.61 -15.84 22.99
N ILE A 79 2.69 -15.97 22.01
CA ILE A 79 3.10 -16.26 20.64
C ILE A 79 3.87 -15.10 20.03
N TRP A 80 3.50 -13.86 20.34
CA TRP A 80 4.18 -12.65 19.89
C TRP A 80 5.55 -12.47 20.58
N ARG A 81 5.66 -12.85 21.87
CA ARG A 81 6.95 -12.89 22.57
C ARG A 81 7.87 -13.93 21.95
N ARG A 82 7.33 -15.10 21.61
CA ARG A 82 8.09 -16.20 20.99
C ARG A 82 8.64 -15.83 19.63
N SER A 83 7.91 -15.08 18.82
CA SER A 83 8.41 -14.56 17.53
C SER A 83 9.34 -13.33 17.68
N GLY A 84 9.46 -12.76 18.89
CA GLY A 84 10.20 -11.53 19.17
C GLY A 84 9.48 -10.26 18.74
N ARG A 85 8.20 -10.35 18.32
CA ARG A 85 7.45 -9.19 17.77
C ARG A 85 6.64 -8.43 18.83
N TRP A 86 6.50 -8.94 20.04
CA TRP A 86 5.73 -8.26 21.09
C TRP A 86 6.21 -6.83 21.36
N GLU A 87 7.53 -6.62 21.46
CA GLU A 87 8.11 -5.30 21.69
C GLU A 87 8.24 -4.50 20.38
N VAL A 88 8.61 -5.16 19.29
CA VAL A 88 8.84 -4.53 17.98
C VAL A 88 7.58 -3.86 17.41
N MET A 89 6.40 -4.47 17.62
CA MET A 89 5.12 -3.89 17.16
C MET A 89 4.68 -2.66 17.97
N GLY A 90 5.31 -2.39 19.10
CA GLY A 90 5.11 -1.15 19.88
C GLY A 90 3.65 -0.87 20.21
N GLU A 91 3.26 0.40 20.05
CA GLU A 91 1.94 0.92 20.37
C GLU A 91 0.88 0.62 19.29
N GLU A 92 1.28 0.17 18.11
CA GLU A 92 0.33 -0.21 17.06
C GLU A 92 -0.46 -1.49 17.37
N MET A 93 0.02 -2.27 18.33
CA MET A 93 -0.64 -3.49 18.76
C MET A 93 -1.67 -3.20 19.86
N PHE A 94 -2.96 -3.47 19.62
CA PHE A 94 -3.96 -3.48 20.68
C PHE A 94 -3.70 -4.60 21.67
N ARG A 95 -3.33 -4.25 22.89
CA ARG A 95 -3.04 -5.18 24.00
C ARG A 95 -4.15 -5.13 25.03
N LEU A 96 -4.53 -6.27 25.57
CA LEU A 96 -5.58 -6.39 26.56
C LEU A 96 -5.27 -7.54 27.52
N ALA A 97 -6.04 -7.64 28.60
CA ALA A 97 -5.98 -8.78 29.52
C ALA A 97 -7.38 -9.41 29.65
N ASP A 98 -7.42 -10.72 29.79
CA ASP A 98 -8.66 -11.44 30.12
C ASP A 98 -9.02 -11.27 31.62
N ARG A 99 -10.17 -11.81 32.02
CA ARG A 99 -10.64 -11.74 33.40
C ARG A 99 -9.73 -12.48 34.41
N LYS A 100 -8.83 -13.33 33.94
CA LYS A 100 -7.86 -14.08 34.75
C LYS A 100 -6.48 -13.43 34.76
N GLY A 101 -6.33 -12.29 34.06
CA GLY A 101 -5.09 -11.56 33.92
C GLY A 101 -4.13 -12.11 32.85
N ALA A 102 -4.58 -13.01 31.97
CA ALA A 102 -3.78 -13.45 30.85
C ALA A 102 -3.67 -12.32 29.83
N GLU A 103 -2.43 -12.01 29.41
CA GLU A 103 -2.17 -10.97 28.41
C GLU A 103 -2.49 -11.48 27.01
N LEU A 104 -3.19 -10.65 26.26
CA LEU A 104 -3.68 -10.94 24.92
C LEU A 104 -3.36 -9.77 23.98
N ALA A 105 -3.40 -10.03 22.67
CA ALA A 105 -3.38 -9.01 21.63
C ALA A 105 -4.51 -9.26 20.64
N LEU A 106 -4.99 -8.18 20.02
CA LEU A 106 -5.83 -8.30 18.82
C LEU A 106 -4.92 -8.49 17.60
N GLY A 107 -5.29 -9.42 16.73
CA GLY A 107 -4.47 -9.81 15.58
C GLY A 107 -4.30 -8.69 14.57
N MET A 108 -3.11 -8.12 14.50
CA MET A 108 -2.74 -7.19 13.44
C MET A 108 -2.23 -7.90 12.18
N THR A 109 -1.80 -9.16 12.33
CA THR A 109 -1.39 -10.12 11.29
C THR A 109 -1.35 -11.52 11.89
N HIS A 110 -1.10 -12.61 11.13
CA HIS A 110 -1.31 -13.98 11.61
C HIS A 110 -0.14 -14.95 11.35
N GLU A 111 1.08 -14.46 11.06
CA GLU A 111 2.26 -15.33 10.81
C GLU A 111 2.46 -16.35 11.91
N GLU A 112 2.37 -15.92 13.17
CA GLU A 112 2.57 -16.75 14.36
C GLU A 112 1.57 -17.91 14.43
N ILE A 113 0.28 -17.60 14.20
CA ILE A 113 -0.77 -18.63 14.31
C ILE A 113 -0.67 -19.61 13.14
N PHE A 114 -0.39 -19.15 11.93
CA PHE A 114 -0.17 -20.05 10.80
C PHE A 114 1.05 -20.96 11.04
N ALA A 115 2.12 -20.45 11.62
CA ALA A 115 3.26 -21.29 12.03
C ALA A 115 2.86 -22.33 13.09
N ILE A 116 2.00 -21.98 14.05
CA ILE A 116 1.49 -22.95 15.02
C ILE A 116 0.66 -24.04 14.35
N VAL A 117 -0.24 -23.68 13.43
CA VAL A 117 -1.01 -24.68 12.67
C VAL A 117 -0.09 -25.57 11.83
N ALA A 118 0.99 -25.02 11.29
CA ALA A 118 1.96 -25.78 10.50
C ALA A 118 2.77 -26.81 11.32
N GLN A 119 2.71 -26.79 12.66
CA GLN A 119 3.27 -27.87 13.51
C GLN A 119 2.58 -29.23 13.28
N GLU A 120 1.38 -29.26 12.70
CA GLU A 120 0.69 -30.50 12.30
C GLU A 120 1.36 -31.19 11.09
N LEU A 121 2.26 -30.49 10.38
CA LEU A 121 3.03 -31.05 9.26
C LEU A 121 4.19 -31.88 9.80
N ASN A 122 4.35 -33.11 9.32
CA ASN A 122 5.33 -34.04 9.82
C ASN A 122 6.31 -34.57 8.73
N SER A 123 5.96 -34.41 7.46
CA SER A 123 6.72 -34.97 6.35
C SER A 123 6.76 -34.01 5.15
N HIS A 124 7.90 -34.01 4.45
CA HIS A 124 8.04 -33.28 3.19
C HIS A 124 6.99 -33.65 2.14
N ARG A 125 6.36 -34.83 2.24
CA ARG A 125 5.29 -35.24 1.32
C ARG A 125 4.00 -34.44 1.51
N GLN A 126 3.85 -33.72 2.62
CA GLN A 126 2.74 -32.81 2.89
C GLN A 126 3.01 -31.40 2.37
N LEU A 127 4.21 -31.11 1.90
CA LEU A 127 4.61 -29.84 1.31
C LEU A 127 4.55 -29.92 -0.24
N PRO A 128 4.36 -28.82 -0.97
CA PRO A 128 4.10 -27.48 -0.43
C PRO A 128 2.68 -27.32 0.12
N GLN A 129 2.50 -26.38 1.07
CA GLN A 129 1.19 -25.95 1.55
C GLN A 129 0.98 -24.47 1.26
N ALA A 130 -0.25 -24.10 0.92
CA ALA A 130 -0.69 -22.72 0.80
C ALA A 130 -2.07 -22.58 1.46
N TRP A 131 -2.14 -21.79 2.52
CA TRP A 131 -3.37 -21.55 3.28
C TRP A 131 -3.68 -20.06 3.30
N TYR A 132 -4.95 -19.68 3.22
CA TYR A 132 -5.37 -18.29 3.27
C TYR A 132 -6.65 -18.12 4.08
N GLN A 133 -6.90 -16.90 4.51
CA GLN A 133 -8.13 -16.52 5.20
C GLN A 133 -8.58 -15.13 4.79
N PHE A 134 -9.85 -14.82 5.08
CA PHE A 134 -10.37 -13.46 5.17
C PHE A 134 -10.65 -13.20 6.65
N GLN A 135 -9.78 -12.42 7.31
CA GLN A 135 -9.89 -12.19 8.75
C GLN A 135 -9.71 -10.72 9.09
N THR A 136 -10.47 -10.28 10.09
CA THR A 136 -10.34 -8.94 10.65
C THR A 136 -8.94 -8.75 11.24
N LYS A 137 -8.35 -7.61 10.90
CA LYS A 137 -7.11 -7.10 11.47
C LYS A 137 -7.41 -5.83 12.25
N LEU A 138 -6.75 -5.69 13.39
CA LEU A 138 -6.87 -4.50 14.24
C LEU A 138 -5.48 -3.93 14.47
N ARG A 139 -5.30 -2.66 14.08
CA ARG A 139 -4.05 -1.92 14.25
C ARG A 139 -4.37 -0.57 14.88
N ASP A 140 -3.69 -0.22 15.96
CA ASP A 140 -3.87 1.11 16.59
C ASP A 140 -3.15 2.19 15.78
N GLU A 141 -3.66 2.38 14.57
CA GLU A 141 -3.15 3.38 13.63
C GLU A 141 -3.25 4.78 14.24
N PRO A 142 -2.11 5.49 14.42
CA PRO A 142 -2.11 6.78 15.09
C PRO A 142 -2.82 7.88 14.28
N ARG A 143 -2.87 7.76 12.96
CA ARG A 143 -3.42 8.77 12.04
C ARG A 143 -4.35 8.17 10.98
N PRO A 144 -5.49 7.57 11.38
CA PRO A 144 -6.45 7.06 10.41
C PRO A 144 -6.98 8.22 9.57
N ARG A 145 -7.00 8.04 8.24
CA ARG A 145 -7.37 9.09 7.28
C ARG A 145 -7.82 8.51 5.94
N ALA A 146 -8.34 9.36 5.06
CA ALA A 146 -8.76 9.00 3.71
C ALA A 146 -9.78 7.84 3.67
N GLY A 147 -10.72 7.81 4.63
CA GLY A 147 -11.81 6.82 4.66
C GLY A 147 -11.29 5.40 4.84
N LEU A 148 -11.63 4.49 3.92
CA LEU A 148 -11.24 3.08 3.99
C LEU A 148 -9.79 2.81 3.56
N LEU A 149 -9.01 3.82 3.14
CA LEU A 149 -7.62 3.65 2.74
C LEU A 149 -6.69 3.39 3.94
N ARG A 150 -6.95 4.09 5.07
CA ARG A 150 -6.13 3.93 6.29
C ARG A 150 -7.01 3.91 7.54
N VAL A 151 -7.24 2.71 8.02
CA VAL A 151 -8.20 2.39 9.09
C VAL A 151 -7.56 1.58 10.21
N ARG A 152 -8.24 1.47 11.35
CA ARG A 152 -7.82 0.66 12.51
C ARG A 152 -8.39 -0.74 12.49
N GLU A 153 -9.53 -0.93 11.85
CA GLU A 153 -10.19 -2.22 11.71
C GLU A 153 -10.54 -2.47 10.24
N PHE A 154 -10.08 -3.59 9.69
CA PHE A 154 -10.30 -3.97 8.30
C PHE A 154 -10.19 -5.48 8.12
N THR A 155 -10.72 -5.97 7.00
CA THR A 155 -10.53 -7.36 6.59
C THR A 155 -9.33 -7.48 5.67
N MET A 156 -8.45 -8.41 5.98
CA MET A 156 -7.35 -8.78 5.10
C MET A 156 -7.59 -10.19 4.55
N LYS A 157 -7.39 -10.36 3.23
CA LYS A 157 -7.01 -11.67 2.72
C LYS A 157 -5.53 -11.82 3.01
N ASP A 158 -5.19 -12.69 3.90
CA ASP A 158 -3.82 -13.07 4.20
C ASP A 158 -3.61 -14.55 3.88
N SER A 159 -2.56 -14.82 3.10
CA SER A 159 -2.16 -16.16 2.68
C SER A 159 -0.74 -16.43 3.15
N TYR A 160 -0.46 -17.69 3.44
CA TYR A 160 0.84 -18.16 3.91
C TYR A 160 1.21 -19.45 3.22
N THR A 161 2.47 -19.54 2.80
CA THR A 161 3.01 -20.75 2.18
C THR A 161 4.08 -21.38 3.04
N PHE A 162 4.16 -22.70 2.96
CA PHE A 162 5.20 -23.52 3.60
C PHE A 162 5.78 -24.42 2.52
N ASP A 163 7.07 -24.22 2.23
CA ASP A 163 7.81 -24.91 1.20
C ASP A 163 9.04 -25.61 1.79
N LEU A 164 9.56 -26.62 1.11
CA LEU A 164 10.70 -27.39 1.63
C LEU A 164 12.01 -26.61 1.57
N ASP A 165 12.17 -25.79 0.54
CA ASP A 165 13.41 -25.10 0.21
C ASP A 165 13.16 -23.73 -0.47
N PRO A 166 14.22 -22.93 -0.68
CA PRO A 166 14.09 -21.63 -1.34
C PRO A 166 13.47 -21.68 -2.74
N ALA A 167 13.75 -22.72 -3.52
CA ALA A 167 13.18 -22.85 -4.87
C ALA A 167 11.66 -23.07 -4.84
N GLY A 168 11.18 -23.82 -3.85
CA GLY A 168 9.74 -23.96 -3.56
C GLY A 168 9.09 -22.63 -3.19
N LEU A 169 9.73 -21.86 -2.30
CA LEU A 169 9.27 -20.52 -1.92
C LEU A 169 9.23 -19.56 -3.13
N ASP A 170 10.26 -19.56 -3.98
CA ASP A 170 10.31 -18.76 -5.20
C ASP A 170 9.13 -19.10 -6.12
N ALA A 171 8.88 -20.38 -6.35
CA ALA A 171 7.74 -20.82 -7.16
C ALA A 171 6.38 -20.45 -6.52
N ALA A 172 6.26 -20.48 -5.20
CA ALA A 172 5.05 -20.05 -4.49
C ALA A 172 4.85 -18.53 -4.58
N PHE A 173 5.92 -17.77 -4.47
CA PHE A 173 5.93 -16.32 -4.62
C PHE A 173 5.48 -15.90 -6.02
N ASP A 174 6.04 -16.49 -7.06
CA ASP A 174 5.68 -16.22 -8.45
C ASP A 174 4.21 -16.56 -8.75
N ARG A 175 3.69 -17.67 -8.21
CA ARG A 175 2.27 -18.01 -8.34
C ARG A 175 1.36 -16.97 -7.68
N HIS A 176 1.72 -16.48 -6.49
CA HIS A 176 0.95 -15.43 -5.81
C HIS A 176 1.07 -14.09 -6.54
N HIS A 177 2.26 -13.72 -7.02
CA HIS A 177 2.47 -12.52 -7.83
C HIS A 177 1.54 -12.51 -9.06
N ALA A 178 1.53 -13.60 -9.83
CA ALA A 178 0.65 -13.71 -10.99
C ALA A 178 -0.84 -13.71 -10.62
N ALA A 179 -1.22 -14.32 -9.48
CA ALA A 179 -2.60 -14.29 -8.99
C ALA A 179 -3.04 -12.88 -8.60
N TYR A 180 -2.17 -12.09 -7.95
CA TYR A 180 -2.46 -10.71 -7.56
C TYR A 180 -2.69 -9.80 -8.76
N LEU A 181 -1.89 -9.91 -9.81
CA LEU A 181 -2.11 -9.16 -11.04
C LEU A 181 -3.50 -9.47 -11.64
N ARG A 182 -3.90 -10.75 -11.70
CA ARG A 182 -5.24 -11.12 -12.17
C ARG A 182 -6.35 -10.65 -11.24
N ILE A 183 -6.15 -10.67 -9.92
CA ILE A 183 -7.12 -10.14 -8.95
C ILE A 183 -7.35 -8.66 -9.24
N PHE A 184 -6.30 -7.86 -9.31
CA PHE A 184 -6.43 -6.41 -9.52
C PHE A 184 -6.98 -6.06 -10.90
N GLU A 185 -6.58 -6.78 -11.95
CA GLU A 185 -7.18 -6.66 -13.28
C GLU A 185 -8.70 -6.91 -13.24
N ARG A 186 -9.14 -8.00 -12.60
CA ARG A 186 -10.57 -8.34 -12.45
C ARG A 186 -11.34 -7.33 -11.58
N LEU A 187 -10.67 -6.69 -10.63
CA LEU A 187 -11.22 -5.61 -9.81
C LEU A 187 -11.25 -4.26 -10.55
N GLY A 188 -10.61 -4.17 -11.72
CA GLY A 188 -10.46 -2.93 -12.48
C GLY A 188 -9.43 -1.98 -11.90
N ILE A 189 -8.48 -2.44 -11.10
CA ILE A 189 -7.45 -1.61 -10.48
C ILE A 189 -6.14 -1.71 -11.29
N PRO A 190 -5.59 -0.59 -11.79
CA PRO A 190 -4.28 -0.57 -12.44
C PRO A 190 -3.18 -0.79 -11.38
N ALA A 191 -2.73 -2.04 -11.21
CA ALA A 191 -1.72 -2.39 -10.25
C ALA A 191 -0.31 -2.42 -10.86
N ILE A 192 0.62 -1.69 -10.27
CA ILE A 192 2.04 -1.69 -10.60
C ILE A 192 2.76 -2.49 -9.51
N PRO A 193 3.37 -3.66 -9.83
CA PRO A 193 4.23 -4.34 -8.89
C PRO A 193 5.54 -3.57 -8.73
N VAL A 194 5.94 -3.30 -7.49
CA VAL A 194 7.13 -2.53 -7.15
C VAL A 194 8.02 -3.28 -6.15
N GLU A 195 9.32 -3.12 -6.30
CA GLU A 195 10.28 -3.60 -5.31
C GLU A 195 10.12 -2.80 -4.01
N ALA A 196 10.04 -3.48 -2.86
CA ALA A 196 9.80 -2.87 -1.57
C ALA A 196 10.74 -3.41 -0.48
N SER A 197 10.83 -2.69 0.64
CA SER A 197 11.52 -3.19 1.84
C SER A 197 10.64 -4.22 2.56
N SER A 198 11.26 -5.25 3.13
CA SER A 198 10.56 -6.24 3.96
C SER A 198 10.24 -5.73 5.38
N GLY A 199 10.84 -4.63 5.81
CA GLY A 199 10.62 -3.96 7.08
C GLY A 199 10.60 -4.91 8.28
N THR A 200 9.67 -4.68 9.22
CA THR A 200 9.50 -5.49 10.45
C THR A 200 9.04 -6.93 10.21
N MET A 201 8.48 -7.23 9.03
CA MET A 201 8.10 -8.59 8.66
C MET A 201 9.32 -9.49 8.54
N GLY A 202 10.44 -8.94 8.06
CA GLY A 202 11.67 -9.66 7.79
C GLY A 202 11.59 -10.46 6.48
N GLY A 203 12.70 -11.09 6.10
CA GLY A 203 12.81 -11.84 4.86
C GLY A 203 13.78 -11.21 3.88
N SER A 204 13.94 -11.83 2.69
CA SER A 204 14.92 -11.40 1.69
C SER A 204 14.36 -10.48 0.63
N ASP A 205 13.09 -10.67 0.26
CA ASP A 205 12.44 -9.97 -0.85
C ASP A 205 10.99 -9.67 -0.52
N SER A 206 10.51 -8.52 -0.99
CA SER A 206 9.08 -8.20 -0.97
C SER A 206 8.68 -7.43 -2.23
N THR A 207 7.41 -7.58 -2.61
CA THR A 207 6.80 -6.85 -3.72
C THR A 207 5.48 -6.25 -3.24
N GLU A 208 5.35 -4.94 -3.37
CA GLU A 208 4.08 -4.24 -3.21
C GLU A 208 3.36 -4.12 -4.55
N PHE A 209 2.04 -4.14 -4.49
CA PHE A 209 1.18 -3.81 -5.63
C PHE A 209 0.58 -2.44 -5.38
N MET A 210 0.96 -1.48 -6.22
CA MET A 210 0.66 -0.07 -6.05
C MET A 210 -0.36 0.39 -7.08
N CYS A 211 -1.40 1.08 -6.62
CA CYS A 211 -2.37 1.74 -7.49
C CYS A 211 -2.03 3.24 -7.57
N PRO A 212 -1.66 3.78 -8.74
CA PRO A 212 -1.40 5.21 -8.89
C PRO A 212 -2.65 6.02 -8.54
N SER A 213 -2.52 6.94 -7.58
CA SER A 213 -3.59 7.82 -7.13
C SER A 213 -3.02 9.00 -6.35
N GLU A 214 -3.58 10.20 -6.54
CA GLU A 214 -3.22 11.38 -5.74
C GLU A 214 -3.60 11.24 -4.25
N ALA A 215 -4.52 10.32 -3.92
CA ALA A 215 -4.85 9.97 -2.55
C ALA A 215 -3.85 9.01 -1.90
N GLY A 216 -2.85 8.53 -2.65
CA GLY A 216 -1.80 7.65 -2.17
C GLY A 216 -0.83 8.36 -1.24
N GLU A 217 -0.35 7.62 -0.25
CA GLU A 217 0.61 8.10 0.75
C GLU A 217 2.04 7.72 0.39
N ASP A 218 2.20 6.66 -0.40
CA ASP A 218 3.49 6.14 -0.81
C ASP A 218 3.94 6.77 -2.14
N LEU A 219 5.25 6.93 -2.29
CA LEU A 219 5.85 7.38 -3.53
C LEU A 219 6.54 6.21 -4.24
N VAL A 220 6.28 6.08 -5.51
CA VAL A 220 6.88 5.07 -6.39
C VAL A 220 7.75 5.75 -7.42
N ALA A 221 9.03 5.40 -7.48
CA ALA A 221 9.90 5.74 -8.59
C ALA A 221 9.57 4.82 -9.79
N TYR A 222 9.14 5.41 -10.88
CA TYR A 222 8.65 4.70 -12.05
C TYR A 222 9.33 5.16 -13.34
N CYS A 223 9.75 4.22 -14.17
CA CYS A 223 10.26 4.49 -15.51
C CYS A 223 9.26 4.08 -16.58
N ARG A 224 8.75 5.04 -17.37
CA ARG A 224 7.78 4.74 -18.44
C ARG A 224 8.35 3.88 -19.56
N ASN A 225 9.66 3.96 -19.80
CA ASN A 225 10.29 3.27 -20.93
C ASN A 225 10.51 1.77 -20.66
N CYS A 226 11.10 1.41 -19.51
CA CYS A 226 11.44 0.02 -19.20
C CYS A 226 10.59 -0.59 -18.09
N HIS A 227 9.59 0.14 -17.58
CA HIS A 227 8.70 -0.26 -16.49
C HIS A 227 9.44 -0.64 -15.20
N TYR A 228 10.65 -0.08 -14.97
CA TYR A 228 11.26 -0.13 -13.65
C TYR A 228 10.34 0.56 -12.65
N ALA A 229 10.04 -0.10 -11.54
CA ALA A 229 9.22 0.44 -10.48
C ALA A 229 9.74 -0.02 -9.12
N ALA A 230 9.91 0.91 -8.20
CA ALA A 230 10.29 0.61 -6.82
C ALA A 230 9.69 1.67 -5.89
N ASN A 231 9.30 1.26 -4.67
CA ASN A 231 8.99 2.21 -3.60
C ASN A 231 10.23 3.06 -3.32
N VAL A 232 10.06 4.36 -3.03
CA VAL A 232 11.20 5.27 -2.77
C VAL A 232 12.11 4.78 -1.66
N GLU A 233 11.60 3.97 -0.73
CA GLU A 233 12.39 3.30 0.31
C GLU A 233 13.40 2.27 -0.23
N LYS A 234 13.22 1.80 -1.46
CA LYS A 234 14.06 0.80 -2.14
C LYS A 234 14.62 1.29 -3.46
N ALA A 235 13.99 2.31 -4.05
CA ALA A 235 14.31 2.81 -5.38
C ALA A 235 15.77 3.27 -5.48
N THR A 236 16.41 2.93 -6.60
CA THR A 236 17.73 3.44 -6.97
C THR A 236 17.69 4.09 -8.35
N SER A 237 18.64 4.97 -8.64
CA SER A 237 18.81 5.59 -9.95
C SER A 237 20.26 5.59 -10.39
N ALA A 238 20.52 5.73 -11.67
CA ALA A 238 21.86 5.90 -12.16
C ALA A 238 22.37 7.30 -11.80
N LEU A 239 23.54 7.36 -11.16
CA LEU A 239 24.18 8.62 -10.85
C LEU A 239 24.95 9.12 -12.06
N THR A 240 24.79 10.40 -12.39
CA THR A 240 25.68 11.06 -13.35
C THR A 240 27.04 11.24 -12.69
N PRO A 241 28.14 10.75 -13.28
CA PRO A 241 29.47 11.01 -12.77
C PRO A 241 29.70 12.51 -12.62
N ALA A 242 30.19 12.94 -11.44
CA ALA A 242 30.56 14.32 -11.22
C ALA A 242 32.05 14.51 -11.56
N ASP A 243 32.37 15.60 -12.24
CA ASP A 243 33.76 16.03 -12.46
C ASP A 243 34.19 16.92 -11.28
N ASP A 244 35.05 16.40 -10.44
CA ASP A 244 35.53 17.11 -9.26
C ASP A 244 36.69 18.08 -9.54
N GLY A 245 37.25 18.05 -10.73
CA GLY A 245 38.47 18.82 -11.07
C GLY A 245 39.71 18.36 -10.29
N GLU A 246 40.74 19.20 -10.24
CA GLU A 246 41.96 18.89 -9.47
C GLU A 246 41.71 19.05 -7.98
N GLY A 247 42.00 18.02 -7.16
CA GLY A 247 41.95 18.06 -5.71
C GLY A 247 43.15 18.82 -5.10
N LEU A 248 43.04 19.17 -3.81
CA LEU A 248 44.19 19.70 -3.03
C LEU A 248 45.04 18.54 -2.52
N PRO A 249 46.36 18.76 -2.31
CA PRO A 249 47.27 17.74 -1.78
C PRO A 249 46.91 17.32 -0.33
N ALA A 250 46.21 18.15 0.41
CA ALA A 250 45.69 17.88 1.76
C ALA A 250 44.49 18.80 2.07
N PRO A 251 43.60 18.41 2.99
CA PRO A 251 42.48 19.25 3.40
C PRO A 251 42.95 20.54 4.06
N GLU A 252 42.35 21.65 3.70
CA GLU A 252 42.60 22.96 4.28
C GLU A 252 41.41 23.39 5.15
N ARG A 253 41.71 23.85 6.39
CA ARG A 253 40.70 24.42 7.29
C ARG A 253 40.46 25.89 6.98
N PHE A 254 39.18 26.30 6.96
CA PHE A 254 38.81 27.71 6.78
C PHE A 254 37.63 28.08 7.70
N ASP A 255 37.52 29.40 7.99
CA ASP A 255 36.50 29.94 8.88
C ASP A 255 35.15 30.10 8.14
N THR A 256 34.06 29.66 8.79
CA THR A 256 32.70 29.72 8.27
C THR A 256 31.71 30.15 9.36
N PRO A 257 31.88 31.36 9.92
CA PRO A 257 31.06 31.81 11.03
C PRO A 257 29.56 31.84 10.65
N GLY A 258 28.73 31.26 11.51
CA GLY A 258 27.29 31.26 11.35
C GLY A 258 26.73 30.28 10.31
N VAL A 259 27.56 29.52 9.60
CA VAL A 259 27.12 28.49 8.65
C VAL A 259 26.50 27.32 9.40
N ARG A 260 25.30 26.90 8.95
CA ARG A 260 24.58 25.77 9.53
C ARG A 260 24.02 24.80 8.47
N THR A 261 23.88 25.24 7.24
CA THR A 261 23.24 24.49 6.16
C THR A 261 24.17 24.33 4.96
N ILE A 262 23.87 23.38 4.09
CA ILE A 262 24.50 23.18 2.78
C ILE A 262 24.39 24.45 1.93
N GLU A 263 23.22 25.11 1.97
CA GLU A 263 22.94 26.34 1.23
C GLU A 263 23.81 27.52 1.69
N ASP A 264 24.04 27.64 3.02
CA ASP A 264 24.93 28.68 3.55
C ASP A 264 26.36 28.57 3.01
N LEU A 265 26.89 27.33 2.91
CA LEU A 265 28.20 27.07 2.31
C LEU A 265 28.22 27.36 0.79
N ALA A 266 27.15 26.99 0.11
CA ALA A 266 27.04 27.20 -1.34
C ALA A 266 27.01 28.71 -1.67
N THR A 267 26.18 29.47 -0.97
CA THR A 267 25.98 30.91 -1.23
C THR A 267 27.10 31.80 -0.65
N GLY A 268 27.57 31.49 0.57
CA GLY A 268 28.55 32.31 1.27
C GLY A 268 29.99 32.00 0.90
N TYR A 269 30.30 30.78 0.49
CA TYR A 269 31.68 30.31 0.31
C TYR A 269 31.94 29.62 -1.03
N GLY A 270 30.95 29.60 -1.93
CA GLY A 270 31.09 29.06 -3.28
C GLY A 270 31.23 27.54 -3.36
N ALA A 271 30.92 26.81 -2.27
CA ALA A 271 30.93 25.37 -2.26
C ALA A 271 29.57 24.85 -2.76
N ALA A 272 29.47 24.48 -4.04
CA ALA A 272 28.23 23.92 -4.59
C ALA A 272 27.75 22.69 -3.78
N ALA A 273 26.44 22.49 -3.69
CA ALA A 273 25.86 21.46 -2.83
C ALA A 273 26.37 20.04 -3.19
N ASP A 274 26.54 19.74 -4.46
CA ASP A 274 27.10 18.49 -4.97
C ASP A 274 28.59 18.30 -4.67
N ARG A 275 29.29 19.37 -4.24
CA ARG A 275 30.70 19.39 -3.79
C ARG A 275 30.86 19.34 -2.29
N GLN A 276 29.80 19.11 -1.55
CA GLN A 276 29.80 19.02 -0.10
C GLN A 276 29.57 17.58 0.36
N ILE A 277 30.27 17.18 1.43
CA ILE A 277 29.98 15.96 2.20
C ILE A 277 29.18 16.37 3.42
N LYS A 278 27.91 16.03 3.44
CA LYS A 278 27.01 16.21 4.58
C LYS A 278 27.20 15.05 5.55
N THR A 279 27.60 15.34 6.78
CA THR A 279 27.77 14.35 7.84
C THR A 279 26.55 14.36 8.75
N LEU A 280 25.76 13.29 8.71
CA LEU A 280 24.67 13.03 9.63
C LEU A 280 25.15 12.08 10.72
N VAL A 281 24.58 12.22 11.92
CA VAL A 281 24.93 11.34 13.06
C VAL A 281 23.66 10.62 13.51
N TYR A 282 23.71 9.30 13.45
CA TYR A 282 22.62 8.42 13.86
C TYR A 282 23.05 7.52 15.02
N VAL A 283 22.10 7.14 15.85
CA VAL A 283 22.25 6.05 16.81
C VAL A 283 21.66 4.82 16.17
N VAL A 284 22.49 3.84 15.83
CA VAL A 284 22.17 2.58 15.20
C VAL A 284 22.36 1.48 16.24
N ASP A 285 21.28 0.82 16.68
CA ASP A 285 21.28 -0.16 17.78
C ASP A 285 22.09 0.30 19.00
N GLY A 286 21.88 1.55 19.41
CA GLY A 286 22.54 2.14 20.57
C GLY A 286 23.96 2.65 20.33
N LYS A 287 24.52 2.57 19.12
CA LYS A 287 25.87 3.05 18.78
C LYS A 287 25.81 4.27 17.87
N LEU A 288 26.56 5.31 18.21
CA LEU A 288 26.75 6.46 17.33
C LEU A 288 27.46 6.05 16.04
N THR A 289 26.89 6.42 14.91
CA THR A 289 27.38 6.12 13.57
C THR A 289 27.34 7.38 12.71
N LEU A 290 28.39 7.66 11.96
CA LEU A 290 28.43 8.73 10.98
C LEU A 290 27.86 8.22 9.66
N VAL A 291 26.92 8.97 9.09
CA VAL A 291 26.32 8.70 7.77
C VAL A 291 26.69 9.85 6.85
N LEU A 292 27.47 9.55 5.82
CA LEU A 292 27.97 10.53 4.87
C LEU A 292 27.10 10.54 3.62
N MET A 293 26.60 11.72 3.28
CA MET A 293 25.79 11.97 2.10
C MET A 293 26.40 13.07 1.23
N ARG A 294 26.16 13.05 -0.08
CA ARG A 294 26.42 14.22 -0.90
C ARG A 294 25.48 15.36 -0.48
N GLY A 295 25.94 16.59 -0.46
CA GLY A 295 25.24 17.71 0.16
C GLY A 295 23.82 17.94 -0.40
N ASP A 296 23.61 17.74 -1.70
CA ASP A 296 22.33 17.87 -2.39
C ASP A 296 21.39 16.65 -2.25
N HIS A 297 21.88 15.53 -1.67
CA HIS A 297 21.07 14.32 -1.48
C HIS A 297 20.42 14.28 -0.09
N ALA A 298 19.18 13.80 -0.01
CA ALA A 298 18.50 13.45 1.24
C ALA A 298 18.77 11.99 1.60
N LEU A 299 18.90 11.72 2.90
CA LEU A 299 19.00 10.36 3.43
C LEU A 299 17.61 9.72 3.47
N ASN A 300 17.51 8.48 3.01
CA ASN A 300 16.36 7.61 3.26
C ASN A 300 16.67 6.73 4.49
N GLU A 301 15.90 6.90 5.58
CA GLU A 301 16.12 6.17 6.83
C GLU A 301 15.84 4.66 6.70
N GLN A 302 14.91 4.25 5.82
CA GLN A 302 14.65 2.83 5.59
C GLN A 302 15.85 2.17 4.91
N LYS A 303 16.47 2.82 3.91
CA LYS A 303 17.71 2.33 3.29
C LYS A 303 18.86 2.22 4.30
N LEU A 304 18.96 3.18 5.24
CA LEU A 304 19.95 3.10 6.33
C LEU A 304 19.68 1.89 7.22
N THR A 305 18.43 1.64 7.57
CA THR A 305 18.02 0.47 8.36
C THR A 305 18.37 -0.83 7.64
N ASP A 306 18.01 -0.93 6.37
CA ASP A 306 18.28 -2.11 5.54
C ASP A 306 19.78 -2.35 5.37
N ALA A 307 20.57 -1.30 5.11
CA ALA A 307 22.02 -1.38 4.93
C ALA A 307 22.77 -1.80 6.19
N THR A 308 22.25 -1.42 7.37
CA THR A 308 22.86 -1.75 8.66
C THR A 308 22.34 -3.04 9.26
N GLY A 309 21.16 -3.49 8.83
CA GLY A 309 20.41 -4.59 9.46
C GLY A 309 19.97 -4.28 10.88
N ALA A 310 19.89 -2.98 11.25
CA ALA A 310 19.61 -2.53 12.60
C ALA A 310 18.15 -2.78 13.00
N ALA A 311 17.94 -3.10 14.27
CA ALA A 311 16.62 -3.21 14.86
C ALA A 311 15.99 -1.85 15.16
N ALA A 312 16.83 -0.84 15.43
CA ALA A 312 16.39 0.53 15.72
C ALA A 312 17.43 1.57 15.28
N ILE A 313 16.95 2.62 14.63
CA ILE A 313 17.75 3.80 14.29
C ILE A 313 17.03 5.06 14.80
N ARG A 314 17.80 6.08 15.13
CA ARG A 314 17.29 7.44 15.38
C ARG A 314 18.39 8.48 15.12
N PRO A 315 18.04 9.72 14.77
CA PRO A 315 18.99 10.82 14.79
C PRO A 315 19.61 10.99 16.18
N ALA A 316 20.91 11.28 16.22
CA ALA A 316 21.59 11.58 17.46
C ALA A 316 21.19 12.96 17.98
N GLN A 317 21.14 13.11 19.31
CA GLN A 317 20.85 14.38 19.95
C GLN A 317 22.10 15.28 19.96
N ALA A 318 21.91 16.60 20.00
CA ALA A 318 23.02 17.58 19.98
C ALA A 318 24.06 17.35 21.09
N GLY A 319 23.65 16.88 22.27
CA GLY A 319 24.56 16.53 23.38
C GLY A 319 25.45 15.32 23.05
N GLU A 320 24.85 14.24 22.49
CA GLU A 320 25.58 13.06 22.06
C GLU A 320 26.61 13.40 20.96
N ILE A 321 26.20 14.24 20.00
CA ILE A 321 27.07 14.70 18.91
C ILE A 321 28.24 15.51 19.44
N ARG A 322 27.99 16.49 20.34
CA ARG A 322 29.03 17.34 20.92
C ARG A 322 30.05 16.55 21.75
N GLU A 323 29.59 15.57 22.51
CA GLU A 323 30.46 14.70 23.31
C GLU A 323 31.38 13.86 22.41
N ALA A 324 30.82 13.31 21.29
CA ALA A 324 31.54 12.41 20.40
C ALA A 324 32.48 13.13 19.41
N LEU A 325 32.09 14.31 18.90
CA LEU A 325 32.78 14.99 17.79
C LEU A 325 33.35 16.36 18.16
N GLY A 326 32.97 16.94 19.30
CA GLY A 326 33.47 18.24 19.79
C GLY A 326 32.78 19.46 19.17
N ALA A 327 31.85 19.30 18.23
CA ALA A 327 31.14 20.38 17.54
C ALA A 327 29.63 20.13 17.48
N LEU A 328 28.87 21.17 17.15
CA LEU A 328 27.43 21.09 16.90
C LEU A 328 27.12 20.83 15.43
N PRO A 329 25.88 20.36 15.11
CA PRO A 329 25.39 20.27 13.74
C PRO A 329 25.61 21.57 12.95
N GLY A 330 26.10 21.44 11.72
CA GLY A 330 26.51 22.52 10.84
C GLY A 330 28.04 22.58 10.63
N SER A 331 28.85 21.96 11.52
CA SER A 331 30.32 21.92 11.37
C SER A 331 30.88 20.49 11.50
N LEU A 332 30.05 19.47 11.26
CA LEU A 332 30.43 18.07 11.45
C LEU A 332 31.12 17.50 10.21
N GLY A 333 32.12 16.65 10.41
CA GLY A 333 32.84 15.93 9.35
C GLY A 333 33.40 14.60 9.83
N ALA A 334 33.81 13.77 8.90
CA ALA A 334 34.37 12.44 9.19
C ALA A 334 35.92 12.40 9.04
N VAL A 335 36.55 13.48 8.60
CA VAL A 335 38.02 13.55 8.43
C VAL A 335 38.70 13.31 9.76
N GLY A 336 39.58 12.30 9.83
CA GLY A 336 40.33 11.94 11.02
C GLY A 336 39.50 11.25 12.13
N VAL A 337 38.23 10.98 11.94
CA VAL A 337 37.39 10.23 12.88
C VAL A 337 37.63 8.74 12.71
N THR A 338 38.21 8.10 13.74
CA THR A 338 38.46 6.64 13.76
C THR A 338 37.75 5.91 14.89
N SER A 339 37.11 6.67 15.80
CA SER A 339 36.42 6.14 16.97
C SER A 339 34.96 5.74 16.74
N LEU A 340 34.37 6.17 15.61
CA LEU A 340 32.99 5.92 15.27
C LEU A 340 32.89 5.14 13.93
N PRO A 341 31.92 4.25 13.78
CA PRO A 341 31.60 3.67 12.48
C PRO A 341 31.22 4.78 11.47
N VAL A 342 31.69 4.64 10.24
CA VAL A 342 31.37 5.54 9.12
C VAL A 342 30.72 4.75 8.01
N LEU A 343 29.50 5.08 7.66
CA LEU A 343 28.75 4.58 6.52
C LEU A 343 28.63 5.69 5.47
N ALA A 344 28.96 5.44 4.22
CA ALA A 344 28.90 6.44 3.16
C ALA A 344 27.95 6.03 2.03
N ASP A 345 27.26 7.02 1.50
CA ASP A 345 26.44 6.85 0.30
C ASP A 345 27.33 6.63 -0.94
N GLU A 346 26.90 5.71 -1.84
CA GLU A 346 27.63 5.38 -3.08
C GLU A 346 27.90 6.60 -3.97
N ALA A 347 27.12 7.67 -3.88
CA ALA A 347 27.35 8.92 -4.63
C ALA A 347 28.63 9.66 -4.22
N LEU A 348 29.26 9.28 -3.11
CA LEU A 348 30.52 9.84 -2.62
C LEU A 348 31.74 9.01 -3.02
N ARG A 349 31.55 7.82 -3.59
CA ARG A 349 32.65 6.93 -3.93
C ARG A 349 33.59 7.57 -4.97
N GLY A 350 34.89 7.63 -4.63
CA GLY A 350 35.91 8.22 -5.50
C GLY A 350 35.87 9.74 -5.65
N ARG A 351 35.03 10.45 -4.87
CA ARG A 351 34.93 11.92 -4.91
C ARG A 351 36.13 12.58 -4.24
N HIS A 352 36.60 13.68 -4.81
CA HIS A 352 37.74 14.43 -4.31
C HIS A 352 37.50 15.95 -4.41
N GLY A 353 38.35 16.72 -3.73
CA GLY A 353 38.20 18.17 -3.68
C GLY A 353 36.94 18.66 -2.98
N MET A 354 36.35 17.85 -2.12
CA MET A 354 35.08 18.11 -1.46
C MET A 354 35.22 19.07 -0.26
N VAL A 355 34.09 19.61 0.20
CA VAL A 355 34.00 20.45 1.41
C VAL A 355 33.17 19.69 2.47
N THR A 356 33.65 19.70 3.74
CA THR A 356 32.92 19.09 4.87
C THR A 356 33.19 19.88 6.16
N GLY A 357 32.46 19.59 7.24
CA GLY A 357 32.74 20.18 8.56
C GLY A 357 34.11 19.75 9.14
N ALA A 358 34.66 20.57 9.99
CA ALA A 358 35.99 20.36 10.60
C ALA A 358 35.92 19.81 12.04
N ASN A 359 34.73 19.45 12.55
CA ASN A 359 34.47 19.12 13.96
C ASN A 359 34.92 20.22 14.95
N VAL A 360 34.86 21.45 14.49
CA VAL A 360 35.08 22.66 15.27
C VAL A 360 33.98 23.63 14.85
N ASP A 361 33.27 24.19 15.83
CA ASP A 361 32.18 25.13 15.55
C ASP A 361 32.69 26.28 14.65
N ASP A 362 31.86 26.63 13.64
CA ASP A 362 32.15 27.68 12.66
C ASP A 362 33.41 27.46 11.78
N LYS A 363 33.80 26.18 11.58
CA LYS A 363 34.91 25.83 10.68
C LYS A 363 34.58 24.65 9.78
N HIS A 364 35.09 24.73 8.55
CA HIS A 364 35.00 23.67 7.54
C HIS A 364 36.38 23.30 6.98
N LEU A 365 36.45 22.17 6.29
CA LEU A 365 37.58 21.69 5.50
C LEU A 365 37.22 21.73 4.01
N ARG A 366 38.14 22.18 3.17
CA ARG A 366 38.06 22.09 1.71
C ARG A 366 39.19 21.23 1.17
N GLY A 367 39.03 20.72 -0.07
CA GLY A 367 40.01 19.85 -0.70
C GLY A 367 40.07 18.45 -0.10
N VAL A 368 38.93 17.99 0.46
CA VAL A 368 38.81 16.66 1.07
C VAL A 368 38.63 15.62 -0.01
N ASP A 369 39.47 14.59 -0.04
CA ASP A 369 39.33 13.39 -0.86
C ASP A 369 38.81 12.27 0.04
N ILE A 370 37.67 11.68 -0.33
CA ILE A 370 37.01 10.72 0.55
C ILE A 370 37.87 9.49 0.81
N ASP A 371 38.53 8.97 -0.21
CA ASP A 371 39.37 7.76 -0.11
C ASP A 371 40.70 8.01 0.61
N ARG A 372 41.21 9.26 0.59
CA ARG A 372 42.45 9.64 1.26
C ARG A 372 42.24 10.03 2.72
N ASP A 373 41.18 10.80 3.01
CA ASP A 373 41.04 11.54 4.26
C ASP A 373 40.02 10.94 5.22
N ILE A 374 39.14 10.00 4.73
CA ILE A 374 38.06 9.45 5.52
C ILE A 374 38.14 7.91 5.48
N THR A 375 38.13 7.30 6.66
CA THR A 375 38.05 5.84 6.76
C THR A 375 36.58 5.41 6.70
N VAL A 376 36.09 5.03 5.52
CA VAL A 376 34.73 4.53 5.33
C VAL A 376 34.67 3.05 5.68
N GLY A 377 33.83 2.68 6.65
CA GLY A 377 33.63 1.30 7.09
C GLY A 377 32.73 0.48 6.16
N ALA A 378 31.72 1.12 5.57
CA ALA A 378 30.82 0.49 4.61
C ALA A 378 30.25 1.51 3.63
N TRP A 379 29.87 1.02 2.44
CA TRP A 379 29.22 1.79 1.38
C TRP A 379 27.85 1.21 1.07
N ALA A 380 26.85 2.08 0.88
CA ALA A 380 25.51 1.67 0.51
C ALA A 380 24.78 2.77 -0.28
N ASP A 381 23.76 2.41 -1.04
CA ASP A 381 22.80 3.37 -1.60
C ASP A 381 21.87 3.83 -0.47
N LEU A 382 22.04 5.06 0.01
CA LEU A 382 21.34 5.62 1.17
C LEU A 382 20.40 6.77 0.79
N ARG A 383 20.49 7.27 -0.43
CA ARG A 383 19.79 8.49 -0.82
C ARG A 383 18.35 8.24 -1.30
N GLU A 384 17.54 9.26 -1.13
CA GLU A 384 16.24 9.33 -1.78
C GLU A 384 16.42 9.58 -3.28
N VAL A 385 15.68 8.85 -4.12
CA VAL A 385 15.59 9.08 -5.56
C VAL A 385 14.67 10.27 -5.82
N GLN A 386 15.07 11.12 -6.79
CA GLN A 386 14.28 12.28 -7.19
C GLN A 386 13.71 12.15 -8.60
N ALA A 387 12.59 12.84 -8.85
CA ALA A 387 12.03 12.91 -10.19
C ALA A 387 13.03 13.51 -11.19
N GLY A 388 13.12 12.94 -12.38
CA GLY A 388 14.03 13.36 -13.45
C GLY A 388 15.42 12.69 -13.38
N GLU A 389 15.75 11.96 -12.31
CA GLU A 389 17.00 11.18 -12.27
C GLU A 389 16.97 10.03 -13.27
N PRO A 390 18.15 9.66 -13.84
CA PRO A 390 18.21 8.59 -14.82
C PRO A 390 17.87 7.23 -14.23
N CYS A 391 17.03 6.48 -14.92
CA CYS A 391 16.69 5.11 -14.55
C CYS A 391 17.91 4.20 -14.54
N VAL A 392 18.10 3.43 -13.50
CA VAL A 392 19.22 2.48 -13.35
C VAL A 392 19.24 1.41 -14.44
N ARG A 393 18.08 1.07 -15.07
CA ARG A 393 17.97 0.02 -16.10
C ARG A 393 18.17 0.54 -17.53
N CYS A 394 17.70 1.76 -17.84
CA CYS A 394 17.69 2.24 -19.22
C CYS A 394 18.17 3.70 -19.41
N GLY A 395 18.46 4.42 -18.32
CA GLY A 395 18.93 5.80 -18.39
C GLY A 395 17.86 6.87 -18.64
N GLU A 396 16.62 6.49 -18.96
CA GLU A 396 15.52 7.46 -19.13
C GLU A 396 15.08 8.06 -17.79
N PRO A 397 14.50 9.28 -17.78
CA PRO A 397 14.11 9.95 -16.54
C PRO A 397 13.09 9.16 -15.74
N LEU A 398 13.28 9.09 -14.42
CA LEU A 398 12.32 8.55 -13.48
C LEU A 398 11.24 9.57 -13.12
N GLU A 399 10.01 9.08 -12.97
CA GLU A 399 8.90 9.84 -12.38
C GLU A 399 8.66 9.37 -10.94
N LEU A 400 8.17 10.26 -10.08
CA LEU A 400 7.66 9.91 -8.76
C LEU A 400 6.13 9.97 -8.80
N LEU A 401 5.48 8.84 -8.54
CA LEU A 401 4.04 8.69 -8.56
C LEU A 401 3.54 8.47 -7.14
N ALA A 402 2.56 9.26 -6.69
CA ALA A 402 1.81 8.94 -5.50
C ALA A 402 0.94 7.71 -5.77
N ALA A 403 0.91 6.76 -4.84
CA ALA A 403 0.23 5.49 -5.02
C ALA A 403 -0.34 4.93 -3.72
N ILE A 404 -1.36 4.09 -3.85
CA ILE A 404 -2.00 3.35 -2.76
C ILE A 404 -1.47 1.92 -2.79
N GLU A 405 -0.88 1.44 -1.70
CA GLU A 405 -0.54 0.03 -1.53
C GLU A 405 -1.82 -0.80 -1.40
N ILE A 406 -2.11 -1.63 -2.40
CA ILE A 406 -3.32 -2.47 -2.45
C ILE A 406 -3.05 -3.95 -2.13
N GLY A 407 -1.80 -4.36 -2.13
CA GLY A 407 -1.37 -5.70 -1.76
C GLY A 407 0.13 -5.77 -1.56
N HIS A 408 0.58 -6.72 -0.75
CA HIS A 408 1.99 -6.92 -0.44
C HIS A 408 2.28 -8.41 -0.30
N ILE A 409 3.41 -8.86 -0.86
CA ILE A 409 3.86 -10.24 -0.80
C ILE A 409 5.32 -10.32 -0.33
N PHE A 410 5.62 -11.31 0.53
CA PHE A 410 6.91 -11.42 1.23
C PHE A 410 7.49 -12.82 1.15
N LYS A 411 8.81 -12.91 1.00
CA LYS A 411 9.60 -14.11 1.27
C LYS A 411 10.12 -14.04 2.71
N LEU A 412 9.38 -14.59 3.67
CA LEU A 412 9.70 -14.50 5.11
C LEU A 412 10.90 -15.34 5.54
N GLY A 413 11.25 -16.37 4.75
CA GLY A 413 12.31 -17.28 5.11
C GLY A 413 11.94 -18.23 6.25
N TYR A 414 12.86 -18.44 7.18
CA TYR A 414 12.72 -19.39 8.30
C TYR A 414 12.36 -18.72 9.63
N LYS A 415 12.13 -17.40 9.66
CA LYS A 415 11.93 -16.62 10.89
C LYS A 415 10.88 -17.25 11.82
N TYR A 416 9.69 -17.49 11.30
CA TYR A 416 8.57 -17.99 12.08
C TYR A 416 8.62 -19.51 12.27
N THR A 417 8.99 -20.28 11.26
CA THR A 417 9.09 -21.74 11.39
C THR A 417 10.13 -22.16 12.41
N LYS A 418 11.26 -21.45 12.50
CA LYS A 418 12.26 -21.67 13.56
C LYS A 418 11.75 -21.21 14.92
N ALA A 419 11.12 -20.02 15.02
CA ALA A 419 10.60 -19.50 16.28
C ALA A 419 9.56 -20.45 16.93
N PHE A 420 8.76 -21.12 16.09
CA PHE A 420 7.71 -22.06 16.54
C PHE A 420 8.12 -23.55 16.43
N ASP A 421 9.38 -23.84 16.12
CA ASP A 421 9.91 -25.20 15.97
C ASP A 421 9.07 -26.08 15.02
N VAL A 422 8.61 -25.48 13.92
CA VAL A 422 7.92 -26.20 12.85
C VAL A 422 8.93 -27.04 12.10
N THR A 423 8.82 -28.37 12.14
CA THR A 423 9.77 -29.27 11.47
C THR A 423 9.05 -30.38 10.72
N VAL A 424 9.60 -30.75 9.57
CA VAL A 424 9.16 -31.91 8.78
C VAL A 424 10.34 -32.84 8.52
N LEU A 425 10.06 -34.13 8.33
CA LEU A 425 11.08 -35.06 7.85
C LEU A 425 11.27 -34.87 6.35
N ASN A 426 12.51 -34.64 5.94
CA ASN A 426 12.90 -34.60 4.52
C ASN A 426 13.00 -36.02 3.92
N ALA A 427 13.39 -36.12 2.64
CA ALA A 427 13.52 -37.42 1.95
C ALA A 427 14.60 -38.34 2.54
N SER A 428 15.60 -37.78 3.24
CA SER A 428 16.66 -38.54 3.94
C SER A 428 16.31 -38.87 5.40
N GLY A 429 15.11 -38.48 5.88
CA GLY A 429 14.66 -38.73 7.26
C GLY A 429 15.18 -37.72 8.28
N GLU A 430 15.78 -36.62 7.85
CA GLU A 430 16.27 -35.55 8.71
C GLU A 430 15.15 -34.54 9.00
N ARG A 431 15.14 -33.95 10.20
CA ARG A 431 14.25 -32.87 10.55
C ARG A 431 14.75 -31.55 9.98
N VAL A 432 13.91 -30.90 9.16
CA VAL A 432 14.19 -29.59 8.56
C VAL A 432 13.02 -28.64 8.81
N HIS A 433 13.32 -27.35 8.92
CA HIS A 433 12.29 -26.31 9.01
C HIS A 433 11.79 -25.98 7.59
N PRO A 434 10.46 -25.95 7.35
CA PRO A 434 9.93 -25.40 6.11
C PRO A 434 10.22 -23.90 6.01
N ILE A 435 10.37 -23.42 4.78
CA ILE A 435 10.51 -22.00 4.49
C ILE A 435 9.13 -21.39 4.22
N MET A 436 8.92 -20.12 4.64
CA MET A 436 7.60 -19.50 4.69
C MET A 436 7.52 -18.23 3.83
N GLY A 437 6.38 -18.04 3.15
CA GLY A 437 5.97 -16.79 2.50
C GLY A 437 4.67 -16.25 3.10
N SER A 438 4.44 -14.94 2.96
CA SER A 438 3.22 -14.22 3.41
C SER A 438 2.71 -13.29 2.31
N TYR A 439 1.38 -13.24 2.13
CA TYR A 439 0.77 -12.56 0.98
C TYR A 439 -0.55 -11.90 1.40
N GLY A 440 -0.60 -10.56 1.49
CA GLY A 440 -1.73 -9.78 2.03
C GLY A 440 -2.44 -8.91 1.00
N ILE A 441 -3.78 -8.82 1.08
CA ILE A 441 -4.64 -7.83 0.38
C ILE A 441 -5.65 -7.28 1.38
N GLY A 442 -5.69 -5.96 1.57
CA GLY A 442 -6.73 -5.29 2.35
C GLY A 442 -8.02 -5.15 1.53
N VAL A 443 -9.10 -5.82 1.96
CA VAL A 443 -10.37 -5.88 1.20
C VAL A 443 -11.02 -4.51 1.08
N GLU A 444 -11.15 -3.78 2.19
CA GLU A 444 -11.79 -2.46 2.20
C GLU A 444 -10.90 -1.41 1.52
N ARG A 445 -9.58 -1.55 1.62
CA ARG A 445 -8.63 -0.70 0.88
C ARG A 445 -8.76 -0.92 -0.63
N ALA A 446 -8.90 -2.17 -1.09
CA ALA A 446 -9.16 -2.47 -2.50
C ALA A 446 -10.49 -1.85 -2.97
N MET A 447 -11.56 -1.89 -2.15
CA MET A 447 -12.82 -1.20 -2.46
C MET A 447 -12.62 0.31 -2.64
N ALA A 448 -11.86 0.96 -1.75
CA ALA A 448 -11.56 2.39 -1.87
C ALA A 448 -10.73 2.69 -3.11
N ALA A 449 -9.71 1.88 -3.40
CA ALA A 449 -8.86 2.02 -4.59
C ALA A 449 -9.67 1.89 -5.90
N ILE A 450 -10.67 0.99 -5.95
CA ILE A 450 -11.60 0.92 -7.10
C ILE A 450 -12.29 2.27 -7.30
N VAL A 451 -12.80 2.89 -6.22
CA VAL A 451 -13.48 4.19 -6.31
C VAL A 451 -12.52 5.32 -6.68
N GLU A 452 -11.27 5.29 -6.18
CA GLU A 452 -10.24 6.27 -6.59
C GLU A 452 -9.97 6.22 -8.11
N CYS A 453 -10.00 5.01 -8.71
CA CYS A 453 -9.79 4.84 -10.14
C CYS A 453 -11.06 5.05 -10.98
N HIS A 454 -12.24 4.86 -10.40
CA HIS A 454 -13.51 4.77 -11.10
C HIS A 454 -14.57 5.69 -10.50
N HIS A 455 -14.46 6.97 -10.74
CA HIS A 455 -15.44 7.98 -10.37
C HIS A 455 -15.45 9.16 -11.36
N ASP A 456 -16.51 9.96 -11.30
CA ASP A 456 -16.60 11.26 -11.95
C ASP A 456 -17.27 12.27 -11.02
N ASP A 457 -17.55 13.48 -11.48
CA ASP A 457 -18.20 14.54 -10.70
C ASP A 457 -19.63 14.18 -10.25
N ARG A 458 -20.27 13.19 -10.89
CA ARG A 458 -21.63 12.74 -10.56
C ARG A 458 -21.65 11.65 -9.48
N GLY A 459 -20.56 10.89 -9.33
CA GLY A 459 -20.48 9.80 -8.35
C GLY A 459 -19.54 8.67 -8.73
N ILE A 460 -19.77 7.52 -8.13
CA ILE A 460 -18.98 6.30 -8.37
C ILE A 460 -19.32 5.71 -9.76
N VAL A 461 -18.34 5.03 -10.37
CA VAL A 461 -18.49 4.29 -11.62
C VAL A 461 -17.99 2.86 -11.38
N TRP A 462 -18.80 2.02 -10.74
CA TRP A 462 -18.35 0.66 -10.42
C TRP A 462 -18.06 -0.17 -11.68
N PRO A 463 -16.90 -0.87 -11.74
CA PRO A 463 -16.73 -1.99 -12.67
C PRO A 463 -17.84 -3.03 -12.45
N LEU A 464 -18.36 -3.60 -13.53
CA LEU A 464 -19.48 -4.53 -13.48
C LEU A 464 -19.22 -5.72 -12.52
N ALA A 465 -18.00 -6.22 -12.49
CA ALA A 465 -17.60 -7.37 -11.68
C ALA A 465 -17.82 -7.17 -10.17
N VAL A 466 -17.80 -5.92 -9.68
CA VAL A 466 -17.88 -5.59 -8.24
C VAL A 466 -19.09 -4.70 -7.89
N ALA A 467 -19.82 -4.20 -8.88
CA ALA A 467 -20.98 -3.36 -8.66
C ALA A 467 -22.01 -4.00 -7.70
N PRO A 468 -22.63 -3.25 -6.77
CA PRO A 468 -23.57 -3.82 -5.79
C PRO A 468 -24.81 -4.42 -6.46
N PHE A 469 -25.22 -3.87 -7.58
CA PHE A 469 -26.20 -4.36 -8.53
C PHE A 469 -25.69 -4.07 -9.94
N SER A 470 -26.05 -4.93 -10.89
CA SER A 470 -25.74 -4.72 -12.30
C SER A 470 -26.67 -3.69 -12.94
N VAL A 471 -27.92 -3.62 -12.47
CA VAL A 471 -28.99 -2.80 -13.04
C VAL A 471 -29.81 -2.11 -11.94
N VAL A 472 -30.16 -0.85 -12.18
CA VAL A 472 -31.24 -0.17 -11.44
C VAL A 472 -32.40 0.13 -12.40
N VAL A 473 -33.61 -0.32 -12.05
CA VAL A 473 -34.83 0.07 -12.73
C VAL A 473 -35.40 1.28 -12.02
N VAL A 474 -35.44 2.45 -12.68
CA VAL A 474 -35.96 3.68 -12.11
C VAL A 474 -37.37 3.92 -12.64
N VAL A 475 -38.37 3.86 -11.76
CA VAL A 475 -39.75 4.26 -12.07
C VAL A 475 -39.85 5.76 -11.89
N ALA A 476 -39.84 6.51 -12.99
CA ALA A 476 -39.73 7.98 -12.95
C ALA A 476 -40.94 8.65 -12.30
N GLN A 477 -42.14 8.08 -12.45
CA GLN A 477 -43.37 8.49 -11.79
C GLN A 477 -43.99 7.28 -11.10
N SER A 478 -43.51 6.97 -9.90
CA SER A 478 -43.96 5.78 -9.12
C SER A 478 -45.41 5.86 -8.63
N GLU A 479 -45.99 7.04 -8.56
CA GLU A 479 -47.40 7.24 -8.22
C GLU A 479 -48.36 7.01 -9.40
N ASP A 480 -47.81 6.90 -10.63
CA ASP A 480 -48.58 6.59 -11.80
C ASP A 480 -48.71 5.06 -11.95
N PRO A 481 -49.94 4.49 -11.98
CA PRO A 481 -50.16 3.05 -11.99
C PRO A 481 -49.56 2.35 -13.20
N GLU A 482 -49.57 2.99 -14.41
CA GLU A 482 -48.99 2.42 -15.61
C GLU A 482 -47.49 2.38 -15.56
N CYS A 483 -46.82 3.46 -15.10
CA CYS A 483 -45.38 3.49 -14.86
C CYS A 483 -44.96 2.48 -13.80
N ALA A 484 -45.68 2.39 -12.70
CA ALA A 484 -45.40 1.44 -11.63
C ALA A 484 -45.50 0.00 -12.13
N LYS A 485 -46.58 -0.34 -12.84
CA LYS A 485 -46.80 -1.68 -13.41
C LYS A 485 -45.73 -2.04 -14.45
N ALA A 486 -45.37 -1.14 -15.35
CA ALA A 486 -44.37 -1.39 -16.37
C ALA A 486 -42.97 -1.52 -15.75
N GLY A 487 -42.64 -0.67 -14.75
CA GLY A 487 -41.39 -0.78 -14.00
C GLY A 487 -41.28 -2.10 -13.25
N GLU A 488 -42.34 -2.55 -12.61
CA GLU A 488 -42.41 -3.86 -11.95
C GLU A 488 -42.18 -4.99 -12.93
N SER A 489 -42.87 -4.97 -14.08
CA SER A 489 -42.71 -6.01 -15.13
C SER A 489 -41.28 -6.08 -15.65
N VAL A 490 -40.59 -4.94 -15.87
CA VAL A 490 -39.19 -4.91 -16.27
C VAL A 490 -38.28 -5.46 -15.15
N TYR A 491 -38.56 -5.08 -13.93
CA TYR A 491 -37.79 -5.57 -12.76
C TYR A 491 -37.93 -7.09 -12.61
N GLU A 492 -39.14 -7.63 -12.68
CA GLU A 492 -39.40 -9.06 -12.58
C GLU A 492 -38.69 -9.85 -13.72
N GLN A 493 -38.80 -9.39 -14.97
CA GLN A 493 -38.13 -10.01 -16.11
C GLN A 493 -36.61 -10.09 -15.93
N LEU A 494 -35.99 -9.02 -15.45
CA LEU A 494 -34.56 -8.98 -15.19
C LEU A 494 -34.16 -9.86 -13.99
N SER A 495 -34.96 -9.83 -12.93
CA SER A 495 -34.75 -10.65 -11.73
C SER A 495 -34.88 -12.13 -12.00
N ASP A 496 -35.92 -12.56 -12.71
CA ASP A 496 -36.19 -13.96 -13.09
C ASP A 496 -35.12 -14.51 -14.04
N ALA A 497 -34.49 -13.61 -14.80
CA ALA A 497 -33.35 -13.93 -15.66
C ALA A 497 -32.00 -14.04 -14.90
N GLY A 498 -32.02 -13.91 -13.58
CA GLY A 498 -30.82 -14.01 -12.71
C GLY A 498 -29.92 -12.75 -12.72
N ILE A 499 -30.41 -11.63 -13.24
CA ILE A 499 -29.67 -10.37 -13.22
C ILE A 499 -29.80 -9.71 -11.85
N GLU A 500 -28.69 -9.27 -11.27
CA GLU A 500 -28.70 -8.52 -10.01
C GLU A 500 -29.30 -7.12 -10.23
N VAL A 501 -30.56 -6.97 -9.94
CA VAL A 501 -31.35 -5.77 -10.20
C VAL A 501 -31.97 -5.20 -8.93
N VAL A 502 -31.99 -3.87 -8.82
CA VAL A 502 -32.77 -3.12 -7.82
C VAL A 502 -33.79 -2.23 -8.53
N ILE A 503 -35.00 -2.13 -8.01
CA ILE A 503 -36.01 -1.18 -8.49
C ILE A 503 -36.11 0.03 -7.58
N ASP A 504 -36.01 1.24 -8.12
CA ASP A 504 -36.27 2.49 -7.42
C ASP A 504 -37.75 2.87 -7.56
N ASP A 505 -38.51 2.35 -6.63
CA ASP A 505 -39.96 2.51 -6.48
C ASP A 505 -40.35 3.60 -5.49
N ARG A 506 -39.40 4.41 -4.99
CA ARG A 506 -39.65 5.48 -4.01
C ARG A 506 -40.60 6.53 -4.56
N ALA A 507 -41.41 7.15 -3.66
CA ALA A 507 -42.25 8.30 -3.98
C ALA A 507 -41.42 9.61 -4.04
N GLU A 508 -40.36 9.62 -4.88
CA GLU A 508 -39.44 10.73 -5.07
C GLU A 508 -39.51 11.27 -6.50
N ARG A 509 -39.11 12.54 -6.69
CA ARG A 509 -39.01 13.14 -8.02
C ARG A 509 -37.96 12.41 -8.87
N ALA A 510 -38.22 12.21 -10.16
CA ALA A 510 -37.33 11.52 -11.10
C ALA A 510 -35.89 12.05 -11.05
N GLY A 511 -35.71 13.38 -10.97
CA GLY A 511 -34.36 13.98 -10.86
C GLY A 511 -33.59 13.62 -9.58
N VAL A 512 -34.26 13.28 -8.48
CA VAL A 512 -33.63 12.76 -7.25
C VAL A 512 -33.18 11.34 -7.50
N LYS A 513 -34.05 10.48 -8.03
CA LYS A 513 -33.75 9.09 -8.35
C LYS A 513 -32.59 8.96 -9.34
N PHE A 514 -32.54 9.81 -10.36
CA PHE A 514 -31.42 9.81 -11.33
C PHE A 514 -30.09 10.18 -10.68
N ARG A 515 -30.07 11.20 -9.85
CA ARG A 515 -28.85 11.60 -9.11
C ARG A 515 -28.40 10.53 -8.14
N ASP A 516 -29.32 9.90 -7.43
CA ASP A 516 -28.99 8.81 -6.52
C ASP A 516 -28.43 7.58 -7.28
N ALA A 517 -29.01 7.24 -8.43
CA ALA A 517 -28.52 6.16 -9.29
C ALA A 517 -27.12 6.46 -9.84
N GLU A 518 -26.84 7.70 -10.24
CA GLU A 518 -25.52 8.15 -10.68
C GLU A 518 -24.50 8.15 -9.54
N LEU A 519 -24.89 8.67 -8.38
CA LEU A 519 -24.05 8.75 -7.19
C LEU A 519 -23.64 7.36 -6.68
N THR A 520 -24.59 6.41 -6.62
CA THR A 520 -24.34 5.04 -6.17
C THR A 520 -23.54 4.21 -7.19
N GLY A 521 -23.49 4.63 -8.45
CA GLY A 521 -22.59 4.04 -9.44
C GLY A 521 -23.03 2.71 -10.04
N ILE A 522 -24.33 2.39 -10.00
CA ILE A 522 -24.84 1.15 -10.61
C ILE A 522 -24.65 1.21 -12.14
N PRO A 523 -24.05 0.18 -12.78
CA PRO A 523 -23.58 0.25 -14.17
C PRO A 523 -24.64 0.55 -15.22
N LEU A 524 -25.85 -0.02 -15.09
CA LEU A 524 -26.95 0.20 -16.01
C LEU A 524 -28.18 0.75 -15.30
N ARG A 525 -28.79 1.80 -15.87
CA ARG A 525 -30.06 2.36 -15.42
C ARG A 525 -31.11 2.15 -16.50
N VAL A 526 -32.18 1.42 -16.19
CA VAL A 526 -33.38 1.31 -17.03
C VAL A 526 -34.44 2.26 -16.48
N THR A 527 -34.78 3.29 -17.24
CA THR A 527 -35.75 4.32 -16.84
C THR A 527 -37.09 4.05 -17.49
N VAL A 528 -38.11 3.84 -16.65
CA VAL A 528 -39.51 3.68 -17.06
C VAL A 528 -40.27 4.95 -16.67
N GLY A 529 -40.82 5.65 -17.66
CA GLY A 529 -41.55 6.91 -17.45
C GLY A 529 -42.68 7.08 -18.49
N LYS A 530 -43.64 7.96 -18.21
CA LYS A 530 -44.85 8.21 -19.02
C LYS A 530 -44.53 8.44 -20.50
N ARG A 531 -43.51 9.26 -20.81
CA ARG A 531 -43.17 9.58 -22.17
C ARG A 531 -42.67 8.36 -22.96
N GLY A 532 -41.79 7.57 -22.35
CA GLY A 532 -41.28 6.34 -22.93
C GLY A 532 -42.38 5.29 -23.11
N LEU A 533 -43.26 5.15 -22.10
CA LEU A 533 -44.41 4.21 -22.21
C LEU A 533 -45.35 4.55 -23.33
N ALA A 534 -45.65 5.82 -23.58
CA ALA A 534 -46.46 6.25 -24.71
C ALA A 534 -45.82 5.90 -26.08
N GLU A 535 -44.51 5.74 -26.13
CA GLU A 535 -43.74 5.32 -27.28
C GLU A 535 -43.45 3.79 -27.28
N GLY A 536 -43.87 3.07 -26.25
CA GLY A 536 -43.60 1.62 -26.08
C GLY A 536 -42.17 1.26 -25.75
N VAL A 537 -41.38 2.23 -25.20
CA VAL A 537 -39.95 2.08 -24.91
C VAL A 537 -39.60 2.42 -23.47
N ALA A 538 -38.43 1.92 -23.00
CA ALA A 538 -37.74 2.44 -21.85
C ALA A 538 -36.35 2.99 -22.25
N GLU A 539 -35.79 3.86 -21.45
CA GLU A 539 -34.42 4.39 -21.67
C GLU A 539 -33.41 3.55 -20.89
N VAL A 540 -32.39 3.04 -21.58
CA VAL A 540 -31.26 2.35 -20.95
C VAL A 540 -30.04 3.24 -21.01
N THR A 541 -29.54 3.60 -19.84
CA THR A 541 -28.36 4.48 -19.68
C THR A 541 -27.19 3.70 -19.12
N ARG A 542 -26.02 3.78 -19.77
CA ARG A 542 -24.75 3.23 -19.26
C ARG A 542 -24.08 4.25 -18.35
N ARG A 543 -23.83 3.89 -17.09
CA ARG A 543 -23.24 4.82 -16.09
C ARG A 543 -21.86 5.36 -16.50
N ALA A 544 -20.99 4.51 -17.03
CA ALA A 544 -19.61 4.87 -17.38
C ALA A 544 -19.51 5.91 -18.51
N THR A 545 -20.38 5.83 -19.52
CA THR A 545 -20.32 6.73 -20.68
C THR A 545 -21.40 7.82 -20.67
N GLY A 546 -22.47 7.63 -19.87
CA GLY A 546 -23.67 8.48 -19.91
C GLY A 546 -24.52 8.26 -21.16
N GLU A 547 -24.16 7.34 -22.05
CA GLU A 547 -24.92 7.01 -23.24
C GLU A 547 -26.28 6.45 -22.87
N THR A 548 -27.32 6.96 -23.53
CA THR A 548 -28.71 6.56 -23.33
C THR A 548 -29.32 6.14 -24.64
N VAL A 549 -29.92 4.95 -24.64
CA VAL A 549 -30.63 4.42 -25.81
C VAL A 549 -32.09 4.12 -25.45
N LYS A 550 -33.03 4.33 -26.41
CA LYS A 550 -34.42 3.92 -26.27
C LYS A 550 -34.56 2.47 -26.74
N VAL A 551 -35.08 1.62 -25.87
CA VAL A 551 -35.23 0.19 -26.12
C VAL A 551 -36.71 -0.19 -25.97
N PRO A 552 -37.31 -0.91 -26.94
CA PRO A 552 -38.66 -1.42 -26.81
C PRO A 552 -38.82 -2.26 -25.54
N LEU A 553 -39.96 -2.14 -24.83
CA LEU A 553 -40.17 -2.82 -23.55
C LEU A 553 -39.97 -4.34 -23.63
N GLY A 554 -40.39 -4.97 -24.77
CA GLY A 554 -40.17 -6.40 -25.00
C GLY A 554 -38.72 -6.82 -25.27
N GLU A 555 -37.81 -5.86 -25.52
CA GLU A 555 -36.41 -6.10 -25.86
C GLU A 555 -35.44 -5.67 -24.74
N ILE A 556 -35.96 -5.22 -23.60
CA ILE A 556 -35.10 -4.75 -22.46
C ILE A 556 -34.20 -5.88 -21.98
N LEU A 557 -34.71 -7.09 -21.74
CA LEU A 557 -33.91 -8.21 -21.24
C LEU A 557 -32.75 -8.59 -22.19
N PRO A 558 -32.99 -8.85 -23.51
CA PRO A 558 -31.87 -9.15 -24.42
C PRO A 558 -30.88 -8.00 -24.54
N HIS A 559 -31.35 -6.74 -24.55
CA HIS A 559 -30.48 -5.57 -24.61
C HIS A 559 -29.59 -5.47 -23.37
N VAL A 560 -30.17 -5.59 -22.16
CA VAL A 560 -29.42 -5.55 -20.89
C VAL A 560 -28.40 -6.71 -20.84
N ARG A 561 -28.76 -7.92 -21.23
CA ARG A 561 -27.82 -9.06 -21.30
C ARG A 561 -26.62 -8.75 -22.21
N ALA A 562 -26.90 -8.23 -23.41
CA ALA A 562 -25.82 -7.82 -24.34
C ALA A 562 -24.93 -6.73 -23.75
N ALA A 563 -25.53 -5.72 -23.08
CA ALA A 563 -24.78 -4.64 -22.45
C ALA A 563 -23.91 -5.11 -21.27
N LEU A 564 -24.34 -6.13 -20.51
CA LEU A 564 -23.59 -6.74 -19.41
C LEU A 564 -22.46 -7.67 -19.89
N THR A 565 -22.57 -8.25 -21.10
CA THR A 565 -21.51 -9.10 -21.67
C THR A 565 -20.45 -8.31 -22.46
N ALA A 566 -20.77 -7.11 -22.91
CA ALA A 566 -19.87 -6.24 -23.67
C ALA A 566 -18.99 -5.33 -22.80
N GLY A 567 -19.17 -5.31 -21.51
CA GLY A 567 -18.40 -4.55 -20.51
C GLY A 567 -17.76 -5.44 -19.50
#